data_5ced64950f14bab4efe1dc8770f87a9d
#
_entry.id   5ced64950f14bab4efe1dc8770f87a9d
#
_cell.length_a   1.000
_cell.length_b   1.000
_cell.length_c   1.000
_cell.angle_alpha   90.00
_cell.angle_beta   90.00
_cell.angle_gamma   90.00
#
_symmetry.space_group_name_H-M   'P 1'
#
loop_
_entity.id
_entity.type
_entity.pdbx_description
1 polymer ?
#
loop_
_entity_poly.entity_id
_entity_poly.type
_entity_poly.pdbx_seq_one_letter_code
_entity_poly.pdbx_strand_id
1 'polypeptide(L)'
;MLRLVLPKGSLERATLELFEAADLGVARSSSVDYKGTIDDPRVSEVRILRPQEIPAYVAEGLFDLGVTGRDWVEETGSPVVSLGELRYSKATANPVRIVVAVGADSPAEKVDDLPQGVRVSTEYPRLTARYFAGRGIEADVRLSYGASEAKIPDIADCIVDITETGRALRAAGLRIIDTILVSYTEVVANAESYADPARRHAMGQLMTLLTGTLEARDKVLVKLNVSRADYDRVLPLVPA
;
A
#
# COMPACT_ATOMS: atom_id res chain seq x y z
N MET A 1 -4.25 -13.36 21.26
CA MET A 1 -3.48 -12.13 20.97
C MET A 1 -2.93 -12.23 19.55
N LEU A 2 -2.76 -11.11 18.87
CA LEU A 2 -2.33 -11.04 17.47
C LEU A 2 -0.85 -10.68 17.35
N ARG A 3 -0.14 -11.32 16.41
CA ARG A 3 1.22 -10.95 15.98
C ARG A 3 1.07 -10.08 14.74
N LEU A 4 1.57 -8.84 14.82
CA LEU A 4 1.47 -7.84 13.77
C LEU A 4 2.80 -7.68 13.03
N VAL A 5 2.74 -7.45 11.72
CA VAL A 5 3.86 -6.99 10.92
C VAL A 5 3.53 -5.69 10.19
N LEU A 6 4.38 -4.69 10.37
CA LEU A 6 4.24 -3.35 9.78
C LEU A 6 5.33 -3.09 8.74
N PRO A 7 5.06 -2.24 7.73
CA PRO A 7 6.01 -2.01 6.65
C PRO A 7 7.18 -1.12 7.09
N LYS A 8 8.41 -1.54 6.72
CA LYS A 8 9.61 -0.72 6.78
C LYS A 8 9.77 0.12 5.51
N GLY A 9 10.58 1.16 5.60
CA GLY A 9 10.99 1.96 4.45
C GLY A 9 10.02 3.10 4.15
N SER A 10 9.58 3.26 2.92
CA SER A 10 8.81 4.44 2.51
C SER A 10 7.49 4.63 3.24
N LEU A 11 6.81 3.54 3.62
CA LEU A 11 5.54 3.56 4.35
C LEU A 11 5.72 3.58 5.88
N GLU A 12 6.92 3.30 6.40
CA GLU A 12 7.16 3.11 7.85
C GLU A 12 6.65 4.30 8.67
N ARG A 13 7.12 5.50 8.33
CA ARG A 13 6.75 6.71 9.08
C ARG A 13 5.26 6.95 9.08
N ALA A 14 4.62 6.93 7.93
CA ALA A 14 3.18 7.20 7.81
C ALA A 14 2.33 6.13 8.51
N THR A 15 2.80 4.87 8.51
CA THR A 15 2.15 3.77 9.25
C THR A 15 2.26 3.98 10.76
N LEU A 16 3.45 4.30 11.27
CA LEU A 16 3.65 4.54 12.70
C LEU A 16 2.87 5.76 13.19
N GLU A 17 2.84 6.85 12.41
CA GLU A 17 2.03 8.03 12.70
C GLU A 17 0.52 7.71 12.73
N LEU A 18 0.04 6.84 11.84
CA LEU A 18 -1.36 6.37 11.87
C LEU A 18 -1.66 5.55 13.11
N PHE A 19 -0.77 4.62 13.47
CA PHE A 19 -0.94 3.80 14.66
C PHE A 19 -0.91 4.65 15.94
N GLU A 20 -0.01 5.61 16.03
CA GLU A 20 0.05 6.57 17.14
C GLU A 20 -1.25 7.38 17.26
N ALA A 21 -1.76 7.91 16.15
CA ALA A 21 -3.01 8.66 16.12
C ALA A 21 -4.25 7.82 16.44
N ALA A 22 -4.15 6.48 16.27
CA ALA A 22 -5.20 5.52 16.60
C ALA A 22 -5.11 4.97 18.04
N ASP A 23 -4.25 5.57 18.89
CA ASP A 23 -3.94 5.10 20.25
C ASP A 23 -3.37 3.68 20.28
N LEU A 24 -2.64 3.32 19.23
CA LEU A 24 -1.93 2.05 19.02
C LEU A 24 -0.42 2.28 18.86
N GLY A 25 0.13 3.24 19.59
CA GLY A 25 1.53 3.67 19.44
C GLY A 25 2.51 2.51 19.58
N VAL A 26 3.46 2.42 18.65
CA VAL A 26 4.48 1.35 18.61
C VAL A 26 5.71 1.78 19.35
N ALA A 27 5.93 1.20 20.56
CA ALA A 27 7.14 1.41 21.33
C ALA A 27 8.28 0.52 20.79
N ARG A 28 9.48 1.12 20.61
CA ARG A 28 10.70 0.44 20.16
C ARG A 28 11.89 0.89 21.01
N SER A 29 12.88 0.02 21.18
CA SER A 29 14.12 0.35 21.90
C SER A 29 14.96 1.40 21.16
N SER A 30 14.86 1.44 19.83
CA SER A 30 15.48 2.45 18.96
C SER A 30 14.72 2.58 17.64
N SER A 31 14.94 3.66 16.89
CA SER A 31 14.33 3.87 15.58
C SER A 31 14.73 2.85 14.50
N VAL A 32 15.81 2.12 14.73
CA VAL A 32 16.29 1.07 13.82
C VAL A 32 15.90 -0.34 14.26
N ASP A 33 15.26 -0.49 15.43
CA ASP A 33 14.82 -1.80 15.91
C ASP A 33 13.67 -2.33 15.06
N TYR A 34 13.75 -3.61 14.73
CA TYR A 34 12.73 -4.34 13.97
C TYR A 34 11.65 -4.95 14.85
N LYS A 35 11.80 -4.89 16.17
CA LYS A 35 10.85 -5.35 17.16
C LYS A 35 10.21 -4.16 17.83
N GLY A 36 8.90 -4.26 18.06
CA GLY A 36 8.14 -3.28 18.79
C GLY A 36 7.05 -3.92 19.63
N THR A 37 6.46 -3.12 20.49
CA THR A 37 5.30 -3.49 21.31
C THR A 37 4.23 -2.42 21.17
N ILE A 38 2.97 -2.81 21.30
CA ILE A 38 1.81 -1.92 21.43
C ILE A 38 1.21 -2.24 22.79
N ASP A 39 0.90 -1.22 23.58
CA ASP A 39 0.19 -1.39 24.86
C ASP A 39 -1.30 -1.59 24.62
N ASP A 40 -1.62 -2.76 24.03
CA ASP A 40 -2.97 -3.18 23.71
C ASP A 40 -3.12 -4.69 23.94
N PRO A 41 -4.13 -5.14 24.70
CA PRO A 41 -4.30 -6.55 25.07
C PRO A 41 -4.59 -7.47 23.87
N ARG A 42 -4.95 -6.92 22.71
CA ARG A 42 -5.17 -7.67 21.48
C ARG A 42 -3.88 -8.05 20.77
N VAL A 43 -2.78 -7.31 21.02
CA VAL A 43 -1.50 -7.45 20.32
C VAL A 43 -0.46 -8.07 21.23
N SER A 44 0.23 -9.11 20.76
CA SER A 44 1.31 -9.78 21.52
C SER A 44 2.70 -9.39 21.03
N GLU A 45 2.81 -9.03 19.76
CA GLU A 45 4.09 -8.79 19.11
C GLU A 45 3.92 -7.87 17.90
N VAL A 46 4.92 -7.01 17.68
CA VAL A 46 5.02 -6.19 16.48
C VAL A 46 6.39 -6.38 15.83
N ARG A 47 6.40 -6.59 14.51
CA ARG A 47 7.62 -6.56 13.70
C ARG A 47 7.51 -5.48 12.63
N ILE A 48 8.66 -4.92 12.24
CA ILE A 48 8.77 -3.93 11.18
C ILE A 48 9.68 -4.53 10.11
N LEU A 49 9.08 -4.97 8.99
CA LEU A 49 9.76 -5.71 7.93
C LEU A 49 9.51 -5.08 6.56
N ARG A 50 10.23 -5.54 5.55
CA ARG A 50 10.06 -5.06 4.18
C ARG A 50 8.64 -5.36 3.67
N PRO A 51 7.92 -4.38 3.07
CA PRO A 51 6.56 -4.59 2.60
C PRO A 51 6.43 -5.69 1.53
N GLN A 52 7.50 -5.95 0.77
CA GLN A 52 7.60 -7.03 -0.21
C GLN A 52 7.42 -8.43 0.39
N GLU A 53 7.87 -8.62 1.62
CA GLU A 53 7.90 -9.92 2.31
C GLU A 53 6.65 -10.18 3.13
N ILE A 54 5.95 -9.11 3.52
CA ILE A 54 4.81 -9.16 4.44
C ILE A 54 3.71 -10.12 3.97
N PRO A 55 3.25 -10.10 2.70
CA PRO A 55 2.18 -11.01 2.28
C PRO A 55 2.55 -12.48 2.45
N ALA A 56 3.79 -12.85 2.13
CA ALA A 56 4.26 -14.22 2.27
C ALA A 56 4.29 -14.65 3.75
N TYR A 57 4.86 -13.84 4.63
CA TYR A 57 4.93 -14.13 6.07
C TYR A 57 3.56 -14.23 6.73
N VAL A 58 2.61 -13.41 6.31
CA VAL A 58 1.22 -13.50 6.78
C VAL A 58 0.56 -14.77 6.25
N ALA A 59 0.73 -15.10 4.97
CA ALA A 59 0.18 -16.33 4.39
C ALA A 59 0.72 -17.59 5.07
N GLU A 60 2.01 -17.61 5.41
CA GLU A 60 2.68 -18.72 6.13
C GLU A 60 2.30 -18.80 7.62
N GLY A 61 1.53 -17.85 8.13
CA GLY A 61 1.09 -17.83 9.54
C GLY A 61 2.18 -17.41 10.54
N LEU A 62 3.28 -16.80 10.07
CA LEU A 62 4.28 -16.20 10.96
C LEU A 62 3.71 -14.98 11.67
N PHE A 63 2.81 -14.26 11.00
CA PHE A 63 2.03 -13.15 11.56
C PHE A 63 0.55 -13.37 11.29
N ASP A 64 -0.28 -12.87 12.22
CA ASP A 64 -1.73 -12.96 12.13
C ASP A 64 -2.30 -11.83 11.25
N LEU A 65 -1.64 -10.66 11.29
CA LEU A 65 -2.06 -9.44 10.61
C LEU A 65 -0.85 -8.68 10.07
N GLY A 66 -0.95 -8.13 8.86
CA GLY A 66 0.10 -7.34 8.24
C GLY A 66 -0.43 -6.09 7.55
N VAL A 67 0.40 -5.05 7.48
CA VAL A 67 0.14 -3.85 6.68
C VAL A 67 1.14 -3.82 5.52
N THR A 68 0.64 -3.76 4.29
CA THR A 68 1.46 -3.76 3.08
C THR A 68 0.77 -3.00 1.94
N GLY A 69 1.39 -2.91 0.76
CA GLY A 69 0.75 -2.42 -0.45
C GLY A 69 0.01 -3.52 -1.19
N ARG A 70 -1.12 -3.20 -1.83
CA ARG A 70 -1.85 -4.12 -2.72
C ARG A 70 -0.94 -4.67 -3.82
N ASP A 71 -0.02 -3.86 -4.32
CA ASP A 71 0.98 -4.24 -5.31
C ASP A 71 1.82 -5.45 -4.87
N TRP A 72 2.22 -5.52 -3.60
CA TRP A 72 2.99 -6.65 -3.09
C TRP A 72 2.13 -7.90 -2.86
N VAL A 73 0.86 -7.74 -2.52
CA VAL A 73 -0.08 -8.88 -2.49
C VAL A 73 -0.22 -9.48 -3.88
N GLU A 74 -0.40 -8.64 -4.90
CA GLU A 74 -0.51 -9.07 -6.29
C GLU A 74 0.80 -9.63 -6.83
N GLU A 75 1.94 -9.03 -6.51
CA GLU A 75 3.26 -9.53 -6.94
C GLU A 75 3.53 -10.91 -6.38
N THR A 76 3.35 -11.09 -5.07
CA THR A 76 3.64 -12.37 -4.42
C THR A 76 2.61 -13.45 -4.74
N GLY A 77 1.36 -13.07 -5.03
CA GLY A 77 0.24 -14.01 -5.18
C GLY A 77 -0.06 -14.77 -3.89
N SER A 78 0.29 -14.21 -2.75
CA SER A 78 0.13 -14.85 -1.44
C SER A 78 -1.36 -14.98 -1.08
N PRO A 79 -1.84 -16.15 -0.60
CA PRO A 79 -3.22 -16.39 -0.22
C PRO A 79 -3.54 -15.75 1.15
N VAL A 80 -3.70 -14.45 1.17
CA VAL A 80 -4.07 -13.66 2.35
C VAL A 80 -5.51 -13.17 2.26
N VAL A 81 -6.12 -12.89 3.41
CA VAL A 81 -7.45 -12.26 3.49
C VAL A 81 -7.28 -10.76 3.59
N SER A 82 -7.82 -10.02 2.63
CA SER A 82 -7.88 -8.56 2.72
C SER A 82 -8.93 -8.12 3.74
N LEU A 83 -8.54 -7.26 4.68
CA LEU A 83 -9.46 -6.62 5.62
C LEU A 83 -9.90 -5.23 5.13
N GLY A 84 -9.26 -4.71 4.10
CA GLY A 84 -9.59 -3.44 3.49
C GLY A 84 -8.40 -2.50 3.33
N GLU A 85 -8.67 -1.42 2.62
CA GLU A 85 -7.69 -0.38 2.29
C GLU A 85 -7.54 0.62 3.44
N LEU A 86 -6.31 1.06 3.65
CA LEU A 86 -6.00 2.23 4.46
C LEU A 86 -5.53 3.35 3.53
N ARG A 87 -6.37 4.37 3.36
CA ARG A 87 -6.11 5.46 2.42
C ARG A 87 -5.08 6.45 2.95
N TYR A 88 -3.84 6.01 3.01
CA TYR A 88 -2.67 6.84 3.24
C TYR A 88 -1.51 6.35 2.38
N SER A 89 -0.61 7.24 2.02
CA SER A 89 0.64 6.94 1.34
C SER A 89 1.80 7.68 1.98
N LYS A 90 2.97 7.62 1.37
CA LYS A 90 4.18 8.31 1.86
C LYS A 90 3.98 9.83 2.06
N ALA A 91 3.22 10.47 1.20
CA ALA A 91 3.09 11.94 1.14
C ALA A 91 1.65 12.44 1.05
N THR A 92 0.71 11.62 0.60
CA THR A 92 -0.69 12.00 0.33
C THR A 92 -1.65 10.88 0.73
N ALA A 93 -2.94 11.06 0.47
CA ALA A 93 -3.95 10.00 0.57
C ALA A 93 -4.22 9.32 -0.80
N ASN A 94 -3.46 9.69 -1.84
CA ASN A 94 -3.66 9.16 -3.18
C ASN A 94 -3.06 7.75 -3.32
N PRO A 95 -3.66 6.90 -4.17
CA PRO A 95 -3.08 5.62 -4.51
C PRO A 95 -1.78 5.79 -5.30
N VAL A 96 -0.93 4.80 -5.19
CA VAL A 96 0.17 4.62 -6.13
C VAL A 96 -0.29 3.78 -7.30
N ARG A 97 0.39 3.91 -8.44
CA ARG A 97 0.12 3.13 -9.64
C ARG A 97 1.37 2.36 -10.05
N ILE A 98 1.19 1.13 -10.43
CA ILE A 98 2.20 0.36 -11.14
C ILE A 98 1.95 0.60 -12.62
N VAL A 99 2.91 1.21 -13.30
CA VAL A 99 2.75 1.70 -14.68
C VAL A 99 3.80 1.11 -15.61
N VAL A 100 3.43 0.97 -16.90
CA VAL A 100 4.38 0.71 -17.97
C VAL A 100 4.86 2.05 -18.51
N ALA A 101 6.16 2.25 -18.58
CA ALA A 101 6.76 3.46 -19.12
C ALA A 101 7.87 3.14 -20.13
N VAL A 102 7.96 3.94 -21.19
CA VAL A 102 8.94 3.87 -22.27
C VAL A 102 9.72 5.17 -22.35
N GLY A 103 10.83 5.19 -23.07
CA GLY A 103 11.54 6.42 -23.40
C GLY A 103 10.63 7.42 -24.13
N ALA A 104 10.84 8.71 -23.93
CA ALA A 104 10.02 9.74 -24.56
C ALA A 104 10.03 9.63 -26.11
N ASP A 105 11.14 9.17 -26.66
CA ASP A 105 11.34 9.00 -28.13
C ASP A 105 10.82 7.65 -28.65
N SER A 106 10.29 6.78 -27.78
CA SER A 106 9.75 5.49 -28.21
C SER A 106 8.55 5.69 -29.14
N PRO A 107 8.44 4.91 -30.23
CA PRO A 107 7.28 4.95 -31.12
C PRO A 107 6.02 4.31 -30.50
N ALA A 108 6.16 3.49 -29.46
CA ALA A 108 5.06 2.80 -28.82
C ALA A 108 4.18 3.77 -28.01
N GLU A 109 2.93 3.98 -28.40
CA GLU A 109 1.98 4.83 -27.67
C GLU A 109 1.15 4.08 -26.64
N LYS A 110 1.00 2.78 -26.82
CA LYS A 110 0.31 1.84 -25.95
C LYS A 110 1.09 0.53 -25.85
N VAL A 111 0.74 -0.31 -24.88
CA VAL A 111 1.46 -1.57 -24.63
C VAL A 111 1.39 -2.52 -25.83
N ASP A 112 0.26 -2.52 -26.56
CA ASP A 112 0.07 -3.36 -27.75
C ASP A 112 1.01 -3.01 -28.91
N ASP A 113 1.65 -1.85 -28.88
CA ASP A 113 2.64 -1.42 -29.88
C ASP A 113 4.05 -1.97 -29.58
N LEU A 114 4.25 -2.58 -28.42
CA LEU A 114 5.52 -3.16 -28.02
C LEU A 114 5.79 -4.48 -28.78
N PRO A 115 7.05 -4.75 -29.19
CA PRO A 115 7.37 -5.95 -29.94
C PRO A 115 7.33 -7.21 -29.03
N GLN A 116 7.18 -8.37 -29.67
CA GLN A 116 7.43 -9.65 -29.00
C GLN A 116 8.90 -9.71 -28.55
N GLY A 117 9.15 -10.27 -27.37
CA GLY A 117 10.48 -10.32 -26.78
C GLY A 117 10.92 -8.98 -26.15
N VAL A 118 10.00 -8.03 -25.94
CA VAL A 118 10.28 -6.73 -25.31
C VAL A 118 11.00 -6.93 -23.95
N ARG A 119 12.12 -6.22 -23.76
CA ARG A 119 12.89 -6.26 -22.52
C ARG A 119 12.27 -5.32 -21.49
N VAL A 120 11.87 -5.88 -20.33
CA VAL A 120 11.20 -5.13 -19.27
C VAL A 120 12.00 -5.20 -17.97
N SER A 121 12.34 -4.05 -17.39
CA SER A 121 13.00 -3.95 -16.08
C SER A 121 12.00 -3.52 -15.02
N THR A 122 11.92 -4.25 -13.87
CA THR A 122 10.89 -4.01 -12.85
C THR A 122 11.24 -4.59 -11.48
N GLU A 123 10.67 -4.03 -10.41
CA GLU A 123 10.63 -4.65 -9.08
C GLU A 123 9.47 -5.66 -8.93
N TYR A 124 8.56 -5.75 -9.90
CA TYR A 124 7.33 -6.57 -9.89
C TYR A 124 7.33 -7.61 -11.01
N PRO A 125 8.28 -8.58 -11.03
CA PRO A 125 8.44 -9.47 -12.18
C PRO A 125 7.23 -10.38 -12.41
N ARG A 126 6.58 -10.91 -11.38
CA ARG A 126 5.42 -11.79 -11.52
C ARG A 126 4.18 -11.05 -12.01
N LEU A 127 3.89 -9.90 -11.41
CA LEU A 127 2.78 -9.03 -11.83
C LEU A 127 2.97 -8.60 -13.28
N THR A 128 4.18 -8.18 -13.64
CA THR A 128 4.56 -7.76 -14.99
C THR A 128 4.39 -8.89 -16.00
N ALA A 129 4.93 -10.07 -15.71
CA ALA A 129 4.82 -11.23 -16.60
C ALA A 129 3.35 -11.62 -16.85
N ARG A 130 2.51 -11.65 -15.80
CA ARG A 130 1.06 -11.92 -15.94
C ARG A 130 0.37 -10.87 -16.80
N TYR A 131 0.72 -9.60 -16.63
CA TYR A 131 0.13 -8.49 -17.38
C TYR A 131 0.42 -8.59 -18.88
N PHE A 132 1.68 -8.82 -19.27
CA PHE A 132 2.07 -8.97 -20.67
C PHE A 132 1.50 -10.26 -21.30
N ALA A 133 1.57 -11.39 -20.58
CA ALA A 133 0.99 -12.64 -21.04
C ALA A 133 -0.53 -12.54 -21.27
N GLY A 134 -1.26 -11.80 -20.42
CA GLY A 134 -2.69 -11.54 -20.60
C GLY A 134 -3.04 -10.73 -21.86
N ARG A 135 -2.05 -10.05 -22.48
CA ARG A 135 -2.16 -9.33 -23.75
C ARG A 135 -1.57 -10.10 -24.94
N GLY A 136 -1.07 -11.31 -24.73
CA GLY A 136 -0.43 -12.10 -25.77
C GLY A 136 0.94 -11.57 -26.18
N ILE A 137 1.58 -10.77 -25.34
CA ILE A 137 2.92 -10.22 -25.57
C ILE A 137 3.92 -11.08 -24.80
N GLU A 138 4.86 -11.68 -25.50
CA GLU A 138 6.02 -12.33 -24.91
C GLU A 138 7.01 -11.23 -24.46
N ALA A 139 7.33 -11.19 -23.15
CA ALA A 139 8.21 -10.19 -22.58
C ALA A 139 9.39 -10.84 -21.84
N ASP A 140 10.61 -10.33 -22.04
CA ASP A 140 11.80 -10.64 -21.26
C ASP A 140 11.82 -9.79 -19.98
N VAL A 141 11.15 -10.29 -18.94
CA VAL A 141 10.98 -9.56 -17.68
C VAL A 141 12.15 -9.82 -16.75
N ARG A 142 12.85 -8.77 -16.36
CA ARG A 142 14.04 -8.83 -15.50
C ARG A 142 13.82 -8.07 -14.21
N LEU A 143 14.13 -8.75 -13.09
CA LEU A 143 14.11 -8.12 -11.77
C LEU A 143 15.15 -7.00 -11.69
N SER A 144 14.74 -5.87 -11.13
CA SER A 144 15.54 -4.65 -10.99
C SER A 144 15.29 -3.98 -9.66
N TYR A 145 16.33 -3.73 -8.91
CA TYR A 145 16.25 -3.04 -7.61
C TYR A 145 16.61 -1.56 -7.78
N GLY A 146 15.61 -0.75 -8.16
CA GLY A 146 15.78 0.70 -8.30
C GLY A 146 16.52 1.15 -9.57
N ALA A 147 16.59 2.46 -9.79
CA ALA A 147 17.16 3.11 -10.96
C ALA A 147 16.68 2.52 -12.30
N SER A 148 15.41 2.10 -12.34
CA SER A 148 14.81 1.45 -13.52
C SER A 148 14.83 2.38 -14.72
N GLU A 149 14.62 3.68 -14.51
CA GLU A 149 14.64 4.73 -15.50
C GLU A 149 15.98 4.88 -16.22
N ALA A 150 17.11 4.59 -15.56
CA ALA A 150 18.44 4.68 -16.13
C ALA A 150 18.79 3.52 -17.08
N LYS A 151 17.90 2.55 -17.25
CA LYS A 151 18.12 1.34 -18.05
C LYS A 151 17.60 1.47 -19.48
N ILE A 152 16.80 2.49 -19.74
CA ILE A 152 16.24 2.76 -21.07
C ILE A 152 17.17 3.69 -21.85
N PRO A 153 17.46 3.41 -23.15
CA PRO A 153 16.99 2.26 -23.92
C PRO A 153 17.96 1.06 -23.94
N ASP A 154 19.15 1.20 -23.37
CA ASP A 154 20.26 0.28 -23.63
C ASP A 154 20.05 -1.12 -23.04
N ILE A 155 19.49 -1.21 -21.83
CA ILE A 155 19.31 -2.45 -21.08
C ILE A 155 17.88 -2.97 -21.19
N ALA A 156 16.89 -2.07 -21.21
CA ALA A 156 15.47 -2.38 -21.31
C ALA A 156 14.78 -1.47 -22.33
N ASP A 157 13.74 -1.99 -22.97
CA ASP A 157 12.91 -1.25 -23.93
C ASP A 157 11.79 -0.50 -23.21
N CYS A 158 11.32 -1.04 -22.08
CA CYS A 158 10.38 -0.39 -21.17
C CYS A 158 10.66 -0.78 -19.72
N ILE A 159 10.07 -0.03 -18.80
CA ILE A 159 10.06 -0.37 -17.37
C ILE A 159 8.64 -0.54 -16.86
N VAL A 160 8.49 -1.36 -15.82
CA VAL A 160 7.30 -1.36 -14.98
C VAL A 160 7.72 -0.88 -13.60
N ASP A 161 7.17 0.24 -13.17
CA ASP A 161 7.60 0.91 -11.94
C ASP A 161 6.42 1.54 -11.20
N ILE A 162 6.65 1.82 -9.93
CA ILE A 162 5.67 2.45 -9.04
C ILE A 162 5.73 3.98 -9.17
N THR A 163 4.58 4.61 -9.25
CA THR A 163 4.49 6.06 -9.24
C THR A 163 3.18 6.55 -8.63
N GLU A 164 3.21 7.68 -7.95
CA GLU A 164 2.02 8.38 -7.50
C GLU A 164 1.56 9.40 -8.56
N THR A 165 2.44 10.30 -8.98
CA THR A 165 2.12 11.41 -9.89
C THR A 165 2.75 11.30 -11.27
N GLY A 166 3.66 10.38 -11.48
CA GLY A 166 4.46 10.24 -12.70
C GLY A 166 5.53 11.31 -12.88
N ARG A 167 5.73 12.21 -11.90
CA ARG A 167 6.69 13.32 -12.03
C ARG A 167 8.13 12.84 -12.20
N ALA A 168 8.55 11.86 -11.39
CA ALA A 168 9.92 11.33 -11.46
C ALA A 168 10.19 10.67 -12.81
N LEU A 169 9.26 9.87 -13.33
CA LEU A 169 9.37 9.22 -14.62
C LEU A 169 9.47 10.27 -15.75
N ARG A 170 8.61 11.29 -15.75
CA ARG A 170 8.70 12.38 -16.75
C ARG A 170 10.01 13.16 -16.65
N ALA A 171 10.48 13.43 -15.44
CA ALA A 171 11.77 14.11 -15.23
C ALA A 171 12.97 13.29 -15.75
N ALA A 172 12.84 11.96 -15.73
CA ALA A 172 13.82 11.02 -16.29
C ALA A 172 13.66 10.80 -17.80
N GLY A 173 12.81 11.57 -18.49
CA GLY A 173 12.58 11.44 -19.94
C GLY A 173 11.74 10.23 -20.33
N LEU A 174 10.91 9.73 -19.42
CA LEU A 174 10.03 8.60 -19.66
C LEU A 174 8.56 9.01 -19.82
N ARG A 175 7.83 8.26 -20.63
CA ARG A 175 6.41 8.42 -20.86
C ARG A 175 5.65 7.17 -20.42
N ILE A 176 4.61 7.37 -19.60
CA ILE A 176 3.70 6.30 -19.18
C ILE A 176 2.79 5.96 -20.36
N ILE A 177 2.70 4.69 -20.71
CA ILE A 177 1.84 4.17 -21.78
C ILE A 177 0.69 3.30 -21.28
N ASP A 178 0.78 2.78 -20.05
CA ASP A 178 -0.35 2.07 -19.42
C ASP A 178 -0.20 2.02 -17.88
N THR A 179 -1.30 1.67 -17.20
CA THR A 179 -1.35 1.41 -15.77
C THR A 179 -1.77 -0.04 -15.52
N ILE A 180 -0.88 -0.83 -14.92
CA ILE A 180 -1.12 -2.24 -14.62
C ILE A 180 -2.05 -2.40 -13.42
N LEU A 181 -1.79 -1.62 -12.36
CA LEU A 181 -2.46 -1.72 -11.08
C LEU A 181 -2.54 -0.36 -10.39
N VAL A 182 -3.67 -0.09 -9.75
CA VAL A 182 -3.81 0.97 -8.75
C VAL A 182 -3.69 0.32 -7.38
N SER A 183 -2.71 0.76 -6.58
CA SER A 183 -2.38 0.16 -5.29
C SER A 183 -2.59 1.16 -4.16
N TYR A 184 -3.25 0.68 -3.10
CA TYR A 184 -3.36 1.33 -1.80
C TYR A 184 -2.59 0.54 -0.76
N THR A 185 -2.31 1.17 0.38
CA THR A 185 -1.93 0.42 1.58
C THR A 185 -3.11 -0.42 2.03
N GLU A 186 -2.86 -1.67 2.37
CA GLU A 186 -3.88 -2.67 2.69
C GLU A 186 -3.52 -3.40 3.98
N VAL A 187 -4.54 -3.75 4.76
CA VAL A 187 -4.38 -4.66 5.89
C VAL A 187 -4.76 -6.06 5.44
N VAL A 188 -3.83 -6.99 5.63
CA VAL A 188 -3.98 -8.39 5.24
C VAL A 188 -3.89 -9.30 6.45
N ALA A 189 -4.68 -10.36 6.46
CA ALA A 189 -4.72 -11.34 7.53
C ALA A 189 -4.36 -12.74 7.04
N ASN A 190 -3.76 -13.53 7.93
CA ASN A 190 -3.63 -14.96 7.74
C ASN A 190 -5.00 -15.63 7.73
N ALA A 191 -5.25 -16.53 6.77
CA ALA A 191 -6.57 -17.14 6.57
C ALA A 191 -7.04 -17.97 7.77
N GLU A 192 -6.15 -18.74 8.41
CA GLU A 192 -6.48 -19.55 9.59
C GLU A 192 -6.73 -18.67 10.81
N SER A 193 -5.90 -17.64 11.01
CA SER A 193 -6.11 -16.67 12.08
C SER A 193 -7.43 -15.90 11.90
N TYR A 194 -7.80 -15.58 10.67
CA TYR A 194 -9.08 -14.90 10.36
C TYR A 194 -10.29 -15.84 10.52
N ALA A 195 -10.12 -17.14 10.33
CA ALA A 195 -11.18 -18.13 10.59
C ALA A 195 -11.53 -18.25 12.08
N ASP A 196 -10.58 -17.95 12.99
CA ASP A 196 -10.84 -17.91 14.44
C ASP A 196 -11.70 -16.69 14.80
N PRO A 197 -12.92 -16.89 15.40
CA PRO A 197 -13.84 -15.79 15.69
C PRO A 197 -13.27 -14.74 16.65
N ALA A 198 -12.47 -15.14 17.63
CA ALA A 198 -11.89 -14.22 18.61
C ALA A 198 -10.79 -13.35 17.98
N ARG A 199 -9.92 -13.95 17.16
CA ARG A 199 -8.88 -13.21 16.41
C ARG A 199 -9.50 -12.30 15.37
N ARG A 200 -10.48 -12.79 14.61
CA ARG A 200 -11.21 -11.97 13.63
C ARG A 200 -11.88 -10.76 14.27
N HIS A 201 -12.50 -10.93 15.44
CA HIS A 201 -13.09 -9.82 16.18
C HIS A 201 -12.02 -8.78 16.58
N ALA A 202 -10.88 -9.23 17.11
CA ALA A 202 -9.76 -8.36 17.46
C ALA A 202 -9.20 -7.61 16.23
N MET A 203 -9.05 -8.29 15.09
CA MET A 203 -8.65 -7.67 13.80
C MET A 203 -9.64 -6.60 13.36
N GLY A 204 -10.96 -6.88 13.44
CA GLY A 204 -12.01 -5.92 13.11
C GLY A 204 -11.97 -4.68 14.00
N GLN A 205 -11.71 -4.83 15.29
CA GLN A 205 -11.55 -3.70 16.22
C GLN A 205 -10.32 -2.84 15.85
N LEU A 206 -9.17 -3.44 15.53
CA LEU A 206 -7.99 -2.70 15.08
C LEU A 206 -8.27 -1.95 13.77
N MET A 207 -8.94 -2.61 12.80
CA MET A 207 -9.36 -1.94 11.56
C MET A 207 -10.27 -0.75 11.82
N THR A 208 -11.25 -0.87 12.74
CA THR A 208 -12.15 0.22 13.11
C THR A 208 -11.39 1.43 13.67
N LEU A 209 -10.38 1.20 14.52
CA LEU A 209 -9.55 2.29 15.05
C LEU A 209 -8.74 2.97 13.94
N LEU A 210 -8.08 2.19 13.08
CA LEU A 210 -7.26 2.73 12.00
C LEU A 210 -8.08 3.48 10.95
N THR A 211 -9.22 2.92 10.52
CA THR A 211 -10.10 3.56 9.52
C THR A 211 -10.78 4.80 10.11
N GLY A 212 -11.29 4.72 11.36
CA GLY A 212 -11.88 5.87 12.03
C GLY A 212 -10.89 7.02 12.21
N THR A 213 -9.63 6.71 12.52
CA THR A 213 -8.56 7.71 12.59
C THR A 213 -8.30 8.39 11.24
N LEU A 214 -8.29 7.61 10.15
CA LEU A 214 -8.13 8.17 8.79
C LEU A 214 -9.33 9.02 8.38
N GLU A 215 -10.54 8.59 8.68
CA GLU A 215 -11.77 9.33 8.40
C GLU A 215 -11.90 10.61 9.22
N ALA A 216 -11.30 10.66 10.41
CA ALA A 216 -11.28 11.83 11.27
C ALA A 216 -10.24 12.88 10.84
N ARG A 217 -9.28 12.53 9.96
CA ARG A 217 -8.31 13.48 9.44
C ARG A 217 -9.04 14.64 8.77
N ASP A 218 -8.53 15.85 8.98
CA ASP A 218 -9.11 17.10 8.45
C ASP A 218 -10.54 17.43 8.94
N LYS A 219 -11.03 16.72 9.97
CA LYS A 219 -12.29 17.03 10.63
C LYS A 219 -12.05 17.58 12.03
N VAL A 220 -12.95 18.45 12.44
CA VAL A 220 -12.98 19.01 13.79
C VAL A 220 -14.33 18.71 14.44
N LEU A 221 -14.31 18.37 15.73
CA LEU A 221 -15.53 18.24 16.50
C LEU A 221 -15.96 19.62 17.00
N VAL A 222 -17.12 20.10 16.54
CA VAL A 222 -17.73 21.32 17.03
C VAL A 222 -18.80 20.98 18.07
N LYS A 223 -18.65 21.50 19.29
CA LYS A 223 -19.68 21.39 20.35
C LYS A 223 -20.24 22.77 20.63
N LEU A 224 -21.55 22.90 20.51
CA LEU A 224 -22.28 24.15 20.74
C LEU A 224 -23.30 23.95 21.85
N ASN A 225 -23.36 24.93 22.78
CA ASN A 225 -24.49 25.06 23.70
C ASN A 225 -25.43 26.11 23.14
N VAL A 226 -26.64 25.68 22.78
CA VAL A 226 -27.65 26.53 22.17
C VAL A 226 -28.90 26.58 23.06
N SER A 227 -29.50 27.76 23.27
CA SER A 227 -30.77 27.85 23.96
C SER A 227 -31.86 27.12 23.17
N ARG A 228 -32.90 26.57 23.85
CA ARG A 228 -34.04 25.97 23.16
C ARG A 228 -34.74 26.92 22.20
N ALA A 229 -34.75 28.21 22.50
CA ALA A 229 -35.36 29.25 21.67
C ALA A 229 -34.60 29.49 20.36
N ASP A 230 -33.29 29.22 20.33
CA ASP A 230 -32.42 29.43 19.17
C ASP A 230 -32.11 28.15 18.39
N TYR A 231 -32.53 26.98 18.89
CA TYR A 231 -32.15 25.68 18.33
C TYR A 231 -32.51 25.54 16.84
N ASP A 232 -33.77 25.83 16.48
CA ASP A 232 -34.22 25.70 15.09
C ASP A 232 -33.56 26.70 14.14
N ARG A 233 -33.04 27.82 14.69
CA ARG A 233 -32.30 28.82 13.91
C ARG A 233 -30.84 28.40 13.68
N VAL A 234 -30.24 27.74 14.66
CA VAL A 234 -28.82 27.34 14.61
C VAL A 234 -28.63 26.00 13.90
N LEU A 235 -29.55 25.05 14.06
CA LEU A 235 -29.45 23.70 13.48
C LEU A 235 -29.12 23.68 11.97
N PRO A 236 -29.72 24.52 11.12
CA PRO A 236 -29.42 24.56 9.69
C PRO A 236 -28.03 25.12 9.35
N LEU A 237 -27.36 25.77 10.31
CA LEU A 237 -26.05 26.39 10.13
C LEU A 237 -24.90 25.44 10.51
N VAL A 238 -25.24 24.32 11.18
CA VAL A 238 -24.23 23.32 11.59
C VAL A 238 -24.09 22.30 10.45
N PRO A 239 -22.88 22.09 9.90
CA PRO A 239 -22.65 21.07 8.89
C PRO A 239 -22.99 19.68 9.46
N ALA A 240 -23.63 18.85 8.62
CA ALA A 240 -23.99 17.46 8.94
C ALA A 240 -22.75 16.56 9.01
#